data_0c5cd56b83323f414ae48663e68777ba
#
_entry.id   0c5cd56b83323f414ae48663e68777ba
#
_cell.length_a   1.000
_cell.length_b   1.000
_cell.length_c   1.000
_cell.angle_alpha   90.00
_cell.angle_beta   90.00
_cell.angle_gamma   90.00
#
_symmetry.space_group_name_H-M   'P 1'
#
loop_
_entity.id
_entity.type
_entity.pdbx_description
1 polymer ?
#
loop_
_entity_poly.entity_id
_entity_poly.type
_entity_poly.pdbx_seq_one_letter_code
_entity_poly.pdbx_strand_id
1 'polypeptide(L)'
;MKKEIILDLCGGTGSWAKPYKEAGYKVITVTLPDYDIRKTILKDGHITFVGKDKSHMVVAKAVYGILAAPPCTMFSFARTKARTPRDLKQGMECVRACLDIIWSIMEVKQETKFKKCPLQFWALENPYHGFLPKFLGKPAFTFDPWKFGDGYQKKTAIWGYFNEPIKKPVPMTDEVKAHLKGNRVMNTVKFNYLKSKDIHPEVFGKFDRQTRLAITPAGFANAFYKANP
;
A
#
# COMPACT_ATOMS: atom_id res chain seq x y z
N MET A 1 17.12 -22.24 -4.30
CA MET A 1 15.67 -22.04 -4.05
C MET A 1 15.13 -21.03 -5.04
N LYS A 2 13.99 -21.30 -5.70
CA LYS A 2 13.30 -20.29 -6.53
C LYS A 2 12.88 -19.16 -5.60
N LYS A 3 13.32 -17.92 -5.86
CA LYS A 3 12.88 -16.76 -5.08
C LYS A 3 11.40 -16.51 -5.39
N GLU A 4 10.55 -16.61 -4.38
CA GLU A 4 9.12 -16.31 -4.47
C GLU A 4 8.91 -14.86 -4.87
N ILE A 5 7.86 -14.58 -5.65
CA ILE A 5 7.61 -13.27 -6.23
C ILE A 5 6.61 -12.50 -5.39
N ILE A 6 6.98 -11.29 -4.99
CA ILE A 6 6.07 -10.28 -4.44
C ILE A 6 5.78 -9.25 -5.52
N LEU A 7 4.51 -9.02 -5.83
CA LEU A 7 4.09 -7.89 -6.66
C LEU A 7 3.82 -6.68 -5.77
N ASP A 8 4.44 -5.55 -6.11
CA ASP A 8 4.26 -4.26 -5.44
C ASP A 8 3.57 -3.29 -6.43
N LEU A 9 2.25 -3.40 -6.50
CA LEU A 9 1.39 -2.72 -7.47
C LEU A 9 1.14 -1.27 -7.05
N CYS A 10 1.43 -0.32 -7.93
CA CYS A 10 1.46 1.11 -7.63
C CYS A 10 2.40 1.44 -6.44
N GLY A 11 3.47 0.66 -6.27
CA GLY A 11 4.35 0.67 -5.10
C GLY A 11 5.14 1.97 -4.87
N GLY A 12 5.15 2.88 -5.83
CA GLY A 12 5.81 4.19 -5.73
C GLY A 12 7.29 4.04 -5.36
N THR A 13 7.65 4.38 -4.13
CA THR A 13 9.03 4.26 -3.62
C THR A 13 9.46 2.85 -3.26
N GLY A 14 8.56 1.86 -3.32
CA GLY A 14 8.82 0.48 -2.90
C GLY A 14 8.94 0.29 -1.38
N SER A 15 8.55 1.30 -0.59
CA SER A 15 8.73 1.29 0.87
C SER A 15 7.95 0.17 1.56
N TRP A 16 6.76 -0.18 1.07
CA TRP A 16 6.00 -1.30 1.63
C TRP A 16 6.66 -2.66 1.37
N ALA A 17 7.18 -2.84 0.15
CA ALA A 17 7.83 -4.08 -0.26
C ALA A 17 9.29 -4.20 0.22
N LYS A 18 9.89 -3.14 0.78
CA LYS A 18 11.28 -3.11 1.20
C LYS A 18 11.68 -4.28 2.12
N PRO A 19 10.92 -4.63 3.18
CA PRO A 19 11.27 -5.76 4.05
C PRO A 19 11.32 -7.11 3.31
N TYR A 20 10.44 -7.32 2.32
CA TYR A 20 10.46 -8.52 1.48
C TYR A 20 11.72 -8.58 0.61
N LYS A 21 12.10 -7.44 0.01
CA LYS A 21 13.33 -7.34 -0.79
C LYS A 21 14.57 -7.63 0.05
N GLU A 22 14.64 -7.09 1.26
CA GLU A 22 15.73 -7.32 2.23
C GLU A 22 15.79 -8.78 2.68
N ALA A 23 14.64 -9.45 2.79
CA ALA A 23 14.54 -10.88 3.10
C ALA A 23 14.85 -11.81 1.90
N GLY A 24 15.14 -11.24 0.72
CA GLY A 24 15.57 -12.00 -0.46
C GLY A 24 14.45 -12.45 -1.40
N TYR A 25 13.22 -11.97 -1.23
CA TYR A 25 12.15 -12.17 -2.21
C TYR A 25 12.46 -11.45 -3.53
N LYS A 26 11.95 -11.97 -4.64
CA LYS A 26 11.95 -11.25 -5.91
C LYS A 26 10.79 -10.24 -5.90
N VAL A 27 11.06 -8.99 -5.56
CA VAL A 27 10.06 -7.92 -5.60
C VAL A 27 9.99 -7.31 -7.00
N ILE A 28 8.77 -7.22 -7.55
CA ILE A 28 8.48 -6.54 -8.82
C ILE A 28 7.59 -5.34 -8.52
N THR A 29 8.19 -4.14 -8.54
CA THR A 29 7.47 -2.89 -8.32
C THR A 29 6.90 -2.40 -9.65
N VAL A 30 5.57 -2.29 -9.72
CA VAL A 30 4.82 -1.81 -10.88
C VAL A 30 4.35 -0.39 -10.58
N THR A 31 5.06 0.61 -11.11
CA THR A 31 4.76 2.02 -10.87
C THR A 31 5.22 2.89 -12.04
N LEU A 32 4.59 4.04 -12.21
CA LEU A 32 5.04 5.05 -13.17
C LEU A 32 6.40 5.64 -12.73
N PRO A 33 7.27 6.03 -13.69
CA PRO A 33 7.07 6.01 -15.14
C PRO A 33 7.35 4.65 -15.78
N ASP A 34 7.87 3.67 -15.05
CA ASP A 34 8.36 2.40 -15.60
C ASP A 34 7.24 1.55 -16.19
N TYR A 35 6.13 1.40 -15.46
CA TYR A 35 4.99 0.60 -15.87
C TYR A 35 3.68 1.31 -15.53
N ASP A 36 2.74 1.35 -16.48
CA ASP A 36 1.37 1.77 -16.22
C ASP A 36 0.51 0.54 -15.91
N ILE A 37 0.07 0.41 -14.66
CA ILE A 37 -0.72 -0.74 -14.22
C ILE A 37 -2.00 -0.94 -15.05
N ARG A 38 -2.58 0.12 -15.60
CA ARG A 38 -3.80 0.09 -16.43
C ARG A 38 -3.57 -0.57 -17.79
N LYS A 39 -2.30 -0.68 -18.21
CA LYS A 39 -1.89 -1.32 -19.48
C LYS A 39 -1.44 -2.77 -19.29
N THR A 40 -1.65 -3.33 -18.08
CA THR A 40 -1.31 -4.73 -17.80
C THR A 40 -2.11 -5.67 -18.69
N ILE A 41 -1.42 -6.64 -19.30
CA ILE A 41 -2.04 -7.69 -20.11
C ILE A 41 -2.10 -8.97 -19.27
N LEU A 42 -3.31 -9.51 -19.14
CA LEU A 42 -3.59 -10.76 -18.43
C LEU A 42 -3.98 -11.81 -19.47
N LYS A 43 -3.12 -12.81 -19.69
CA LYS A 43 -3.36 -13.82 -20.72
C LYS A 43 -2.66 -15.13 -20.38
N ASP A 44 -3.36 -16.25 -20.55
CA ASP A 44 -2.82 -17.61 -20.47
C ASP A 44 -1.95 -17.87 -19.23
N GLY A 45 -2.42 -17.41 -18.05
CA GLY A 45 -1.69 -17.55 -16.78
C GLY A 45 -0.43 -16.67 -16.68
N HIS A 46 -0.27 -15.68 -17.55
CA HIS A 46 0.81 -14.71 -17.53
C HIS A 46 0.27 -13.30 -17.28
N ILE A 47 1.07 -12.51 -16.58
CA ILE A 47 0.84 -11.10 -16.32
C ILE A 47 1.96 -10.32 -16.97
N THR A 48 1.65 -9.49 -17.94
CA THR A 48 2.65 -8.66 -18.63
C THR A 48 2.43 -7.20 -18.26
N PHE A 49 3.36 -6.64 -17.51
CA PHE A 49 3.41 -5.21 -17.20
C PHE A 49 4.03 -4.47 -18.37
N VAL A 50 3.31 -3.48 -18.89
CA VAL A 50 3.71 -2.72 -20.08
C VAL A 50 4.18 -1.33 -19.66
N GLY A 51 5.43 -1.01 -19.98
CA GLY A 51 6.02 0.32 -19.87
C GLY A 51 6.11 1.02 -21.22
N LYS A 52 6.83 2.15 -21.26
CA LYS A 52 7.02 2.91 -22.49
C LYS A 52 7.89 2.15 -23.50
N ASP A 53 9.05 1.68 -23.04
CA ASP A 53 10.07 1.08 -23.91
C ASP A 53 10.45 -0.36 -23.44
N LYS A 54 9.71 -0.90 -22.46
CA LYS A 54 9.98 -2.23 -21.88
C LYS A 54 8.69 -2.91 -21.45
N SER A 55 8.74 -4.23 -21.35
CA SER A 55 7.71 -5.04 -20.73
C SER A 55 8.33 -6.03 -19.75
N HIS A 56 7.56 -6.44 -18.74
CA HIS A 56 7.97 -7.45 -17.78
C HIS A 56 6.88 -8.49 -17.61
N MET A 57 7.17 -9.73 -17.95
CA MET A 57 6.23 -10.85 -17.87
C MET A 57 6.47 -11.66 -16.59
N VAL A 58 5.39 -12.01 -15.92
CA VAL A 58 5.37 -12.81 -14.69
C VAL A 58 4.40 -13.97 -14.88
N VAL A 59 4.81 -15.15 -14.47
CA VAL A 59 3.93 -16.34 -14.40
C VAL A 59 3.05 -16.21 -13.14
N ALA A 60 1.74 -16.19 -13.30
CA ALA A 60 0.80 -16.00 -12.20
C ALA A 60 1.01 -17.02 -11.05
N LYS A 61 1.27 -18.28 -11.39
CA LYS A 61 1.55 -19.35 -10.40
C LYS A 61 2.77 -19.09 -9.52
N ALA A 62 3.73 -18.27 -9.98
CA ALA A 62 4.95 -17.95 -9.23
C ALA A 62 4.77 -16.78 -8.24
N VAL A 63 3.63 -16.09 -8.28
CA VAL A 63 3.36 -14.98 -7.38
C VAL A 63 3.01 -15.52 -5.99
N TYR A 64 3.75 -15.10 -4.99
CA TYR A 64 3.58 -15.48 -3.59
C TYR A 64 2.59 -14.56 -2.87
N GLY A 65 2.78 -13.26 -3.00
CA GLY A 65 1.96 -12.24 -2.37
C GLY A 65 1.87 -10.96 -3.17
N ILE A 66 0.85 -10.14 -2.86
CA ILE A 66 0.59 -8.88 -3.56
C ILE A 66 0.40 -7.76 -2.54
N LEU A 67 1.13 -6.68 -2.73
CA LEU A 67 0.95 -5.39 -2.10
C LEU A 67 0.43 -4.42 -3.18
N ALA A 68 -0.64 -3.69 -2.90
CA ALA A 68 -1.23 -2.75 -3.84
C ALA A 68 -1.54 -1.42 -3.17
N ALA A 69 -0.99 -0.32 -3.68
CA ALA A 69 -1.20 1.03 -3.16
C ALA A 69 -1.65 1.99 -4.27
N PRO A 70 -2.86 1.77 -4.86
CA PRO A 70 -3.35 2.60 -5.95
C PRO A 70 -3.47 4.06 -5.52
N PRO A 71 -3.25 5.04 -6.44
CA PRO A 71 -3.26 6.46 -6.12
C PRO A 71 -4.53 6.89 -5.40
N CYS A 72 -4.37 7.54 -4.24
CA CYS A 72 -5.49 8.00 -3.41
C CYS A 72 -6.01 9.39 -3.77
N THR A 73 -5.40 10.08 -4.74
CA THR A 73 -5.64 11.49 -5.04
C THR A 73 -7.11 11.81 -5.31
N MET A 74 -7.83 10.93 -5.98
CA MET A 74 -9.24 11.14 -6.28
C MET A 74 -10.18 10.72 -5.14
N PHE A 75 -9.69 9.92 -4.17
CA PHE A 75 -10.50 9.40 -3.07
C PHE A 75 -10.33 10.17 -1.76
N SER A 76 -9.10 10.54 -1.40
CA SER A 76 -8.79 11.12 -0.08
C SER A 76 -9.55 12.41 0.21
N PHE A 77 -10.12 12.54 1.42
CA PHE A 77 -10.72 13.79 1.89
C PHE A 77 -9.69 14.86 2.22
N ALA A 78 -8.41 14.52 2.35
CA ALA A 78 -7.32 15.49 2.51
C ALA A 78 -7.06 16.36 1.25
N ARG A 79 -7.72 16.07 0.13
CA ARG A 79 -7.70 16.88 -1.10
C ARG A 79 -8.58 18.12 -0.96
N THR A 80 -8.25 19.03 -0.05
CA THR A 80 -9.05 20.23 0.26
C THR A 80 -8.72 21.45 -0.60
N LYS A 81 -7.50 21.51 -1.17
CA LYS A 81 -7.01 22.67 -1.95
C LYS A 81 -6.81 22.35 -3.44
N ALA A 82 -7.44 21.30 -3.94
CA ALA A 82 -7.32 20.96 -5.35
C ALA A 82 -8.14 21.89 -6.22
N ARG A 83 -7.53 22.39 -7.29
CA ARG A 83 -8.19 23.29 -8.27
C ARG A 83 -9.11 22.56 -9.24
N THR A 84 -8.89 21.26 -9.44
CA THR A 84 -9.69 20.43 -10.35
C THR A 84 -10.72 19.62 -9.59
N PRO A 85 -11.92 19.36 -10.15
CA PRO A 85 -12.89 18.43 -9.60
C PRO A 85 -12.32 17.03 -9.37
N ARG A 86 -13.00 16.21 -8.56
CA ARG A 86 -12.66 14.79 -8.41
C ARG A 86 -13.16 14.02 -9.62
N ASP A 87 -12.30 13.20 -10.17
CA ASP A 87 -12.69 12.18 -11.14
C ASP A 87 -12.58 10.80 -10.46
N LEU A 88 -13.69 10.36 -9.88
CA LEU A 88 -13.74 9.07 -9.18
C LEU A 88 -13.63 7.90 -10.17
N LYS A 89 -14.11 8.05 -11.41
CA LYS A 89 -13.97 7.04 -12.45
C LYS A 89 -12.50 6.81 -12.80
N GLN A 90 -11.78 7.89 -13.09
CA GLN A 90 -10.33 7.84 -13.35
C GLN A 90 -9.57 7.26 -12.13
N GLY A 91 -9.96 7.65 -10.91
CA GLY A 91 -9.36 7.10 -9.68
C GLY A 91 -9.52 5.58 -9.59
N MET A 92 -10.70 5.07 -9.96
CA MET A 92 -11.00 3.64 -9.93
C MET A 92 -10.27 2.81 -10.99
N GLU A 93 -9.75 3.40 -12.05
CA GLU A 93 -8.99 2.66 -13.08
C GLU A 93 -7.80 1.92 -12.50
N CYS A 94 -6.99 2.59 -11.67
CA CYS A 94 -5.84 1.95 -11.02
C CYS A 94 -6.28 0.91 -9.96
N VAL A 95 -7.34 1.19 -9.21
CA VAL A 95 -7.90 0.24 -8.23
C VAL A 95 -8.38 -1.01 -8.92
N ARG A 96 -9.16 -0.85 -10.00
CA ARG A 96 -9.67 -1.96 -10.81
C ARG A 96 -8.53 -2.78 -11.40
N ALA A 97 -7.51 -2.13 -11.98
CA ALA A 97 -6.36 -2.84 -12.53
C ALA A 97 -5.61 -3.67 -11.47
N CYS A 98 -5.49 -3.17 -10.24
CA CYS A 98 -4.95 -3.96 -9.12
C CYS A 98 -5.82 -5.18 -8.83
N LEU A 99 -7.15 -5.01 -8.77
CA LEU A 99 -8.08 -6.10 -8.49
C LEU A 99 -8.12 -7.12 -9.63
N ASP A 100 -8.10 -6.69 -10.89
CA ASP A 100 -8.06 -7.57 -12.07
C ASP A 100 -6.82 -8.49 -12.02
N ILE A 101 -5.66 -7.95 -11.63
CA ILE A 101 -4.42 -8.74 -11.44
C ILE A 101 -4.59 -9.75 -10.30
N ILE A 102 -5.12 -9.32 -9.15
CA ILE A 102 -5.35 -10.19 -7.98
C ILE A 102 -6.29 -11.33 -8.38
N TRP A 103 -7.42 -11.03 -9.01
CA TRP A 103 -8.40 -12.04 -9.42
C TRP A 103 -7.82 -13.02 -10.43
N SER A 104 -7.14 -12.53 -11.47
CA SER A 104 -6.49 -13.38 -12.46
C SER A 104 -5.50 -14.38 -11.83
N ILE A 105 -4.70 -13.93 -10.84
CA ILE A 105 -3.77 -14.82 -10.14
C ILE A 105 -4.53 -15.84 -9.30
N MET A 106 -5.59 -15.41 -8.62
CA MET A 106 -6.42 -16.31 -7.79
C MET A 106 -7.09 -17.37 -8.65
N GLU A 107 -7.66 -17.01 -9.81
CA GLU A 107 -8.29 -17.93 -10.74
C GLU A 107 -7.32 -19.00 -11.24
N VAL A 108 -6.17 -18.59 -11.77
CA VAL A 108 -5.13 -19.52 -12.28
C VAL A 108 -4.63 -20.48 -11.18
N LYS A 109 -4.58 -20.04 -9.93
CA LYS A 109 -4.15 -20.89 -8.82
C LYS A 109 -5.25 -21.80 -8.28
N GLN A 110 -6.53 -21.46 -8.43
CA GLN A 110 -7.67 -22.29 -8.03
C GLN A 110 -7.80 -23.58 -8.86
N GLU A 111 -7.36 -23.59 -10.12
CA GLU A 111 -7.34 -24.78 -10.97
C GLU A 111 -6.54 -25.94 -10.36
N THR A 112 -5.78 -25.72 -9.29
CA THR A 112 -4.93 -26.71 -8.62
C THR A 112 -5.54 -27.29 -7.34
N LYS A 113 -6.84 -27.60 -7.28
CA LYS A 113 -7.53 -28.34 -6.18
C LYS A 113 -7.39 -27.76 -4.74
N PHE A 114 -6.97 -26.51 -4.54
CA PHE A 114 -6.81 -25.96 -3.20
C PHE A 114 -8.07 -25.20 -2.74
N LYS A 115 -8.63 -25.61 -1.60
CA LYS A 115 -9.78 -24.97 -0.93
C LYS A 115 -9.44 -23.65 -0.20
N LYS A 116 -8.18 -23.19 -0.22
CA LYS A 116 -7.72 -21.97 0.45
C LYS A 116 -7.33 -20.91 -0.58
N CYS A 117 -7.29 -19.64 -0.17
CA CYS A 117 -6.80 -18.56 -1.01
C CYS A 117 -5.42 -18.95 -1.61
N PRO A 118 -5.29 -18.97 -2.92
CA PRO A 118 -4.09 -19.47 -3.58
C PRO A 118 -2.88 -18.54 -3.43
N LEU A 119 -3.11 -17.28 -3.06
CA LEU A 119 -2.07 -16.34 -2.60
C LEU A 119 -1.85 -16.50 -1.11
N GLN A 120 -0.62 -16.40 -0.63
CA GLN A 120 -0.34 -16.35 0.80
C GLN A 120 -0.97 -15.10 1.42
N PHE A 121 -0.89 -13.99 0.71
CA PHE A 121 -1.60 -12.76 1.06
C PHE A 121 -1.82 -11.88 -0.18
N TRP A 122 -2.81 -11.02 -0.09
CA TRP A 122 -2.92 -9.81 -0.89
C TRP A 122 -3.46 -8.68 -0.03
N ALA A 123 -2.96 -7.48 -0.22
CA ALA A 123 -3.35 -6.32 0.55
C ALA A 123 -3.41 -5.07 -0.35
N LEU A 124 -4.55 -4.37 -0.32
CA LEU A 124 -4.76 -3.11 -1.02
C LEU A 124 -4.90 -1.98 0.00
N GLU A 125 -4.04 -1.00 -0.09
CA GLU A 125 -3.95 0.16 0.81
C GLU A 125 -4.60 1.39 0.21
N ASN A 126 -5.33 2.15 1.04
CA ASN A 126 -5.73 3.52 0.72
C ASN A 126 -6.07 4.29 2.02
N PRO A 127 -6.09 5.64 2.04
CA PRO A 127 -6.54 6.38 3.19
C PRO A 127 -7.95 5.98 3.64
N TYR A 128 -8.11 5.73 4.96
CA TYR A 128 -9.41 5.39 5.53
C TYR A 128 -10.44 6.51 5.34
N HIS A 129 -10.02 7.76 5.51
CA HIS A 129 -10.88 8.93 5.31
C HIS A 129 -10.90 9.32 3.83
N GLY A 130 -11.83 8.74 3.10
CA GLY A 130 -11.99 8.94 1.66
C GLY A 130 -13.22 8.25 1.08
N PHE A 131 -13.33 8.30 -0.24
CA PHE A 131 -14.44 7.67 -0.96
C PHE A 131 -14.24 6.16 -1.16
N LEU A 132 -13.00 5.65 -1.15
CA LEU A 132 -12.76 4.24 -1.50
C LEU A 132 -13.49 3.25 -0.59
N PRO A 133 -13.64 3.47 0.75
CA PRO A 133 -14.47 2.62 1.59
C PRO A 133 -15.96 2.60 1.20
N LYS A 134 -16.43 3.60 0.45
CA LYS A 134 -17.81 3.63 -0.08
C LYS A 134 -18.01 2.68 -1.26
N PHE A 135 -16.93 2.35 -1.97
CA PHE A 135 -16.95 1.47 -3.13
C PHE A 135 -16.54 0.02 -2.79
N LEU A 136 -15.52 -0.14 -1.93
CA LEU A 136 -14.98 -1.45 -1.57
C LEU A 136 -15.59 -2.02 -0.27
N GLY A 137 -16.40 -1.24 0.44
CA GLY A 137 -16.98 -1.65 1.72
C GLY A 137 -15.97 -1.57 2.87
N LYS A 138 -16.30 -2.27 3.97
CA LYS A 138 -15.49 -2.27 5.20
C LYS A 138 -14.11 -2.87 4.93
N PRO A 139 -13.00 -2.16 5.27
CA PRO A 139 -11.67 -2.74 5.17
C PRO A 139 -11.48 -3.87 6.16
N ALA A 140 -10.64 -4.84 5.81
CA ALA A 140 -10.25 -5.94 6.68
C ALA A 140 -9.45 -5.45 7.89
N PHE A 141 -8.63 -4.40 7.68
CA PHE A 141 -7.79 -3.83 8.74
C PHE A 141 -7.67 -2.32 8.60
N THR A 142 -7.47 -1.63 9.73
CA THR A 142 -7.12 -0.19 9.74
C THR A 142 -6.01 0.07 10.71
N PHE A 143 -5.12 1.01 10.35
CA PHE A 143 -4.04 1.39 11.23
C PHE A 143 -3.72 2.88 11.18
N ASP A 144 -3.00 3.32 12.19
CA ASP A 144 -2.26 4.58 12.22
C ASP A 144 -0.77 4.26 12.43
N PRO A 145 0.16 4.97 11.79
CA PRO A 145 1.60 4.71 11.89
C PRO A 145 2.13 4.65 13.31
N TRP A 146 1.61 5.51 14.21
CA TRP A 146 2.06 5.52 15.61
C TRP A 146 1.80 4.19 16.34
N LYS A 147 0.88 3.38 15.87
CA LYS A 147 0.62 2.03 16.40
C LYS A 147 1.69 1.01 16.00
N PHE A 148 2.62 1.38 15.13
CA PHE A 148 3.70 0.55 14.62
C PHE A 148 5.08 1.18 14.81
N GLY A 149 5.19 2.20 15.67
CA GLY A 149 6.48 2.81 16.00
C GLY A 149 6.83 4.06 15.20
N ASP A 150 6.01 4.44 14.21
CA ASP A 150 6.24 5.66 13.42
C ASP A 150 5.46 6.83 14.03
N GLY A 151 6.15 7.86 14.53
CA GLY A 151 5.60 8.95 15.34
C GLY A 151 4.66 9.90 14.61
N TYR A 152 3.70 9.43 13.83
CA TYR A 152 2.69 10.27 13.18
C TYR A 152 1.36 9.55 12.94
N GLN A 153 0.34 10.32 12.59
CA GLN A 153 -1.01 9.84 12.31
C GLN A 153 -1.32 9.92 10.81
N LYS A 154 -1.74 8.81 10.24
CA LYS A 154 -2.25 8.68 8.88
C LYS A 154 -3.21 7.49 8.88
N LYS A 155 -4.47 7.69 9.27
CA LYS A 155 -5.39 6.55 9.33
C LYS A 155 -5.58 5.93 7.96
N THR A 156 -5.13 4.70 7.85
CA THR A 156 -5.03 3.94 6.62
C THR A 156 -5.92 2.71 6.69
N ALA A 157 -6.53 2.36 5.57
CA ALA A 157 -7.38 1.18 5.39
C ALA A 157 -6.67 0.16 4.52
N ILE A 158 -6.81 -1.12 4.88
CA ILE A 158 -6.31 -2.26 4.12
C ILE A 158 -7.48 -3.19 3.83
N TRP A 159 -7.69 -3.49 2.56
CA TRP A 159 -8.55 -4.58 2.08
C TRP A 159 -7.69 -5.74 1.66
N GLY A 160 -8.16 -6.96 1.84
CA GLY A 160 -7.43 -8.12 1.39
C GLY A 160 -7.56 -9.36 2.25
N TYR A 161 -6.69 -10.30 1.97
CA TYR A 161 -6.50 -11.54 2.71
C TYR A 161 -5.04 -11.59 3.19
N PHE A 162 -4.84 -11.50 4.48
CA PHE A 162 -3.52 -11.46 5.13
C PHE A 162 -3.66 -11.70 6.64
N ASN A 163 -2.56 -12.04 7.29
CA ASN A 163 -2.49 -12.08 8.75
C ASN A 163 -2.32 -10.65 9.31
N GLU A 164 -3.06 -10.31 10.37
CA GLU A 164 -2.98 -8.99 10.97
C GLU A 164 -1.60 -8.71 11.58
N PRO A 165 -0.98 -7.56 11.25
CA PRO A 165 0.29 -7.17 11.84
C PRO A 165 0.18 -6.90 13.34
N ILE A 166 1.19 -7.34 14.10
CA ILE A 166 1.28 -7.09 15.54
C ILE A 166 1.65 -5.63 15.78
N LYS A 167 0.83 -4.95 16.57
CA LYS A 167 1.03 -3.54 16.93
C LYS A 167 2.19 -3.40 17.92
N LYS A 168 3.03 -2.41 17.67
CA LYS A 168 4.08 -1.94 18.58
C LYS A 168 4.00 -0.40 18.67
N PRO A 169 3.09 0.14 19.49
CA PRO A 169 2.88 1.59 19.57
C PRO A 169 4.12 2.36 19.96
N VAL A 170 4.21 3.60 19.50
CA VAL A 170 5.23 4.55 19.99
C VAL A 170 5.09 4.69 21.51
N PRO A 171 6.17 4.58 22.28
CA PRO A 171 6.14 4.79 23.71
C PRO A 171 5.59 6.19 24.07
N MET A 172 4.70 6.26 25.05
CA MET A 172 4.12 7.51 25.53
C MET A 172 5.07 8.23 26.49
N THR A 173 6.16 8.76 25.95
CA THR A 173 7.09 9.63 26.71
C THR A 173 6.45 10.97 27.01
N ASP A 174 7.02 11.73 27.96
CA ASP A 174 6.51 13.05 28.28
C ASP A 174 6.70 14.05 27.12
N GLU A 175 7.73 13.86 26.30
CA GLU A 175 7.91 14.59 25.04
C GLU A 175 6.76 14.32 24.07
N VAL A 176 6.42 13.03 23.85
CA VAL A 176 5.28 12.65 23.02
C VAL A 176 3.99 13.23 23.59
N LYS A 177 3.75 13.13 24.91
CA LYS A 177 2.59 13.74 25.56
C LYS A 177 2.54 15.26 25.40
N ALA A 178 3.68 15.94 25.45
CA ALA A 178 3.75 17.39 25.22
C ALA A 178 3.29 17.79 23.81
N HIS A 179 3.60 17.00 22.80
CA HIS A 179 3.10 17.19 21.43
C HIS A 179 1.61 16.90 21.26
N LEU A 180 1.00 16.22 22.24
CA LEU A 180 -0.44 15.89 22.24
C LEU A 180 -1.30 16.95 22.95
N LYS A 181 -0.70 17.86 23.69
CA LYS A 181 -1.43 18.92 24.41
C LYS A 181 -1.97 19.95 23.41
N GLY A 182 -3.28 20.02 23.27
CA GLY A 182 -3.93 21.11 22.55
C GLY A 182 -5.01 20.75 21.54
N ASN A 183 -5.35 19.51 21.37
CA ASN A 183 -6.40 19.10 20.44
C ASN A 183 -7.54 18.35 21.14
N ARG A 184 -8.57 19.09 21.54
CA ARG A 184 -9.79 18.56 22.18
C ARG A 184 -10.67 17.67 21.29
N VAL A 185 -10.35 17.49 20.02
CA VAL A 185 -11.31 16.92 19.06
C VAL A 185 -11.25 15.41 18.93
N MET A 186 -10.18 14.75 19.38
CA MET A 186 -10.15 13.28 19.41
C MET A 186 -9.17 12.80 20.48
N ASN A 187 -9.56 11.78 21.24
CA ASN A 187 -8.70 10.98 22.14
C ASN A 187 -7.62 10.18 21.37
N THR A 188 -7.14 10.71 20.27
CA THR A 188 -6.12 10.09 19.41
C THR A 188 -4.89 10.96 19.42
N VAL A 189 -3.75 10.32 19.63
CA VAL A 189 -2.45 10.93 19.52
C VAL A 189 -2.34 11.64 18.17
N LYS A 190 -2.37 12.96 18.15
CA LYS A 190 -2.22 13.74 16.93
C LYS A 190 -0.77 14.11 16.73
N PHE A 191 -0.05 13.30 16.00
CA PHE A 191 1.23 13.68 15.41
C PHE A 191 1.06 14.59 14.17
N ASN A 192 -0.02 15.35 14.11
CA ASN A 192 -0.41 16.18 12.96
C ASN A 192 0.54 17.34 12.65
N TYR A 193 1.46 17.64 13.54
CA TYR A 193 2.41 18.74 13.34
C TYR A 193 3.72 18.33 12.72
N LEU A 194 3.97 17.03 12.56
CA LEU A 194 5.13 16.60 11.81
C LEU A 194 4.92 16.95 10.34
N LYS A 195 5.69 17.91 9.86
CA LYS A 195 5.75 18.22 8.43
C LYS A 195 6.30 16.99 7.72
N SER A 196 5.95 16.80 6.45
CA SER A 196 6.47 15.65 5.70
C SER A 196 8.02 15.56 5.68
N LYS A 197 8.70 16.67 5.90
CA LYS A 197 10.16 16.73 6.07
C LYS A 197 10.64 16.10 7.38
N ASP A 198 9.83 16.15 8.42
CA ASP A 198 10.14 15.63 9.76
C ASP A 198 9.80 14.14 9.87
N ILE A 199 8.83 13.68 9.06
CA ILE A 199 8.43 12.26 8.98
C ILE A 199 9.46 11.44 8.18
N HIS A 200 9.96 11.99 7.09
CA HIS A 200 10.87 11.35 6.17
C HIS A 200 12.03 12.29 5.81
N PRO A 201 12.90 12.63 6.77
CA PRO A 201 14.00 13.57 6.56
C PRO A 201 14.99 13.08 5.49
N GLU A 202 15.17 11.78 5.37
CA GLU A 202 16.10 11.12 4.45
C GLU A 202 15.73 11.30 2.96
N VAL A 203 14.47 11.62 2.70
CA VAL A 203 13.95 11.85 1.33
C VAL A 203 13.49 13.29 1.10
N PHE A 204 13.69 14.16 2.10
CA PHE A 204 13.39 15.58 1.94
C PHE A 204 14.28 16.19 0.86
N GLY A 205 13.70 16.92 -0.08
CA GLY A 205 14.41 17.46 -1.27
C GLY A 205 14.53 16.47 -2.45
N LYS A 206 14.38 15.15 -2.22
CA LYS A 206 14.41 14.15 -3.31
C LYS A 206 13.04 13.91 -3.93
N PHE A 207 11.98 13.96 -3.10
CA PHE A 207 10.60 13.75 -3.53
C PHE A 207 9.73 14.95 -3.22
N ASP A 208 8.70 15.15 -4.02
CA ASP A 208 7.68 16.14 -3.74
C ASP A 208 6.88 15.80 -2.46
N ARG A 209 6.05 16.75 -2.02
CA ARG A 209 5.23 16.56 -0.81
C ARG A 209 4.26 15.39 -0.95
N GLN A 210 3.67 15.20 -2.12
CA GLN A 210 2.65 14.17 -2.35
C GLN A 210 3.29 12.79 -2.28
N THR A 211 4.42 12.59 -2.94
CA THR A 211 5.19 11.34 -2.90
C THR A 211 5.63 11.01 -1.48
N ARG A 212 6.17 11.98 -0.72
CA ARG A 212 6.54 11.75 0.69
C ARG A 212 5.37 11.32 1.56
N LEU A 213 4.18 11.89 1.37
CA LEU A 213 2.98 11.50 2.11
C LEU A 213 2.42 10.14 1.67
N ALA A 214 2.79 9.66 0.49
CA ALA A 214 2.40 8.34 -0.01
C ALA A 214 3.30 7.21 0.50
N ILE A 215 4.49 7.52 1.04
CA ILE A 215 5.40 6.51 1.60
C ILE A 215 4.69 5.68 2.66
N THR A 216 4.80 4.36 2.53
CA THR A 216 4.30 3.43 3.56
C THR A 216 5.20 3.53 4.80
N PRO A 217 4.61 3.67 6.01
CA PRO A 217 5.37 3.75 7.26
C PRO A 217 6.28 2.53 7.45
N ALA A 218 7.54 2.75 7.81
CA ALA A 218 8.52 1.67 7.92
C ALA A 218 8.15 0.66 9.01
N GLY A 219 7.65 1.13 10.15
CA GLY A 219 7.18 0.26 11.23
C GLY A 219 6.03 -0.63 10.80
N PHE A 220 5.06 -0.09 10.06
CA PHE A 220 3.96 -0.88 9.51
C PHE A 220 4.46 -1.88 8.46
N ALA A 221 5.31 -1.46 7.51
CA ALA A 221 5.86 -2.36 6.48
C ALA A 221 6.59 -3.57 7.10
N ASN A 222 7.42 -3.32 8.12
CA ASN A 222 8.12 -4.37 8.86
C ASN A 222 7.16 -5.29 9.64
N ALA A 223 6.14 -4.73 10.29
CA ALA A 223 5.15 -5.52 11.03
C ALA A 223 4.30 -6.37 10.09
N PHE A 224 3.92 -5.82 8.93
CA PHE A 224 3.18 -6.54 7.90
C PHE A 224 3.99 -7.72 7.35
N TYR A 225 5.26 -7.50 7.00
CA TYR A 225 6.17 -8.57 6.57
C TYR A 225 6.28 -9.68 7.62
N LYS A 226 6.48 -9.34 8.90
CA LYS A 226 6.60 -10.33 9.99
C LYS A 226 5.34 -11.19 10.17
N ALA A 227 4.17 -10.64 9.90
CA ALA A 227 2.91 -11.37 9.97
C ALA A 227 2.63 -12.19 8.70
N ASN A 228 3.22 -11.81 7.56
CA ASN A 228 2.99 -12.38 6.24
C ASN A 228 4.35 -12.62 5.53
N PRO A 229 5.23 -13.46 6.14
CA PRO A 229 6.57 -13.69 5.61
C PRO A 229 6.53 -14.49 4.33
#